data_aadce80fb6b4bf30fabeafa5d06bb2f5
#
_entry.id   aadce80fb6b4bf30fabeafa5d06bb2f5
#
_cell.length_a   1.000
_cell.length_b   1.000
_cell.length_c   1.000
_cell.angle_alpha   90.00
_cell.angle_beta   90.00
_cell.angle_gamma   90.00
#
_symmetry.space_group_name_H-M   'P 1'
#
loop_
_entity.id
_entity.type
_entity.pdbx_description
1 polymer ?
#
loop_
_entity_poly.entity_id
_entity_poly.type
_entity_poly.pdbx_seq_one_letter_code
_entity_poly.pdbx_strand_id
1 'polypeptide(L)'
;MGVSRAGYYKWLKHKPTIRDHRREEILEKVKEVHEKHRTHGYRWTAAFIRINMHLEISDNYAYKCFSYLGIKAETRHRIHSRPRKVKDKYPNLIYSTWETVDRPRQVIVSDMTMFHNRYTDFEVTFYFDVYTKEILTYRATQKRGDRMQYIDGLNDVIGLLKGSVEPVVLHTDQGSVYASMAYNDLIKDTNIVRSMSRAGKPTDNPVNEALNGWIKEELIMDFGIDRVWGWSNIVAKLDEYIKFYNEQRPCFAIGYETPDNYRKRYYKGELPRKNSFESRELSTEPKFVKERRKKADNEEDT
;
A
#
# COMPACT_ATOMS: atom_id res chain seq x y z
N MET A 1 32.37 25.90 19.35
CA MET A 1 32.61 24.82 18.37
C MET A 1 33.91 24.09 18.77
N GLY A 2 33.81 22.77 19.07
CA GLY A 2 34.96 21.96 19.53
C GLY A 2 35.84 21.41 18.40
N VAL A 3 36.22 22.25 17.43
CA VAL A 3 37.11 21.84 16.34
C VAL A 3 38.53 22.18 16.67
N SER A 4 39.43 21.20 16.59
CA SER A 4 40.89 21.45 16.80
C SER A 4 41.44 22.34 15.71
N ARG A 5 42.44 23.16 16.07
CA ARG A 5 43.16 24.03 15.10
C ARG A 5 43.73 23.24 13.92
N ALA A 6 44.31 22.08 14.16
CA ALA A 6 44.82 21.21 13.14
C ALA A 6 43.68 20.68 12.21
N GLY A 7 42.53 20.31 12.75
CA GLY A 7 41.36 19.91 12.00
C GLY A 7 40.82 21.00 11.07
N TYR A 8 40.80 22.28 11.57
CA TYR A 8 40.40 23.42 10.77
C TYR A 8 41.32 23.64 9.56
N TYR A 9 42.62 23.65 9.76
CA TYR A 9 43.59 23.84 8.65
C TYR A 9 43.60 22.68 7.68
N LYS A 10 43.35 21.43 8.12
CA LYS A 10 43.22 20.28 7.25
C LYS A 10 41.98 20.41 6.39
N TRP A 11 40.85 20.86 6.96
CA TRP A 11 39.63 21.15 6.23
C TRP A 11 39.82 22.27 5.21
N LEU A 12 40.47 23.36 5.58
CA LEU A 12 40.70 24.53 4.70
C LEU A 12 41.56 24.17 3.49
N LYS A 13 42.48 23.19 3.62
CA LYS A 13 43.37 22.71 2.54
C LYS A 13 42.79 21.51 1.78
N HIS A 14 41.59 21.02 2.19
CA HIS A 14 41.00 19.87 1.56
C HIS A 14 40.52 20.22 0.14
N LYS A 15 41.01 19.45 -0.84
CA LYS A 15 40.49 19.50 -2.21
C LYS A 15 39.47 18.40 -2.38
N PRO A 16 38.26 18.71 -2.90
CA PRO A 16 37.25 17.70 -3.13
C PRO A 16 37.78 16.54 -3.96
N THR A 17 37.51 15.35 -3.52
CA THR A 17 37.86 14.10 -4.21
C THR A 17 36.64 13.59 -5.00
N ILE A 18 36.84 12.64 -5.90
CA ILE A 18 35.76 11.92 -6.61
C ILE A 18 34.74 11.36 -5.60
N ARG A 19 35.20 10.90 -4.43
CA ARG A 19 34.36 10.39 -3.37
C ARG A 19 33.49 11.49 -2.73
N ASP A 20 34.00 12.69 -2.62
CA ASP A 20 33.25 13.83 -2.07
C ASP A 20 32.17 14.28 -3.05
N HIS A 21 32.47 14.38 -4.33
CA HIS A 21 31.48 14.69 -5.38
C HIS A 21 30.36 13.64 -5.44
N ARG A 22 30.70 12.33 -5.36
CA ARG A 22 29.69 11.27 -5.31
C ARG A 22 28.80 11.38 -4.06
N ARG A 23 29.35 11.81 -2.92
CA ARG A 23 28.57 12.03 -1.70
C ARG A 23 27.60 13.21 -1.84
N GLU A 24 28.06 14.28 -2.45
CA GLU A 24 27.21 15.46 -2.72
C GLU A 24 26.09 15.09 -3.69
N GLU A 25 26.39 14.40 -4.78
CA GLU A 25 25.39 13.91 -5.73
C GLU A 25 24.32 13.04 -5.07
N ILE A 26 24.71 12.05 -4.27
CA ILE A 26 23.77 11.18 -3.56
C ILE A 26 22.95 11.99 -2.56
N LEU A 27 23.55 12.93 -1.84
CA LEU A 27 22.85 13.77 -0.87
C LEU A 27 21.78 14.62 -1.55
N GLU A 28 22.10 15.20 -2.70
CA GLU A 28 21.16 15.98 -3.53
C GLU A 28 20.02 15.11 -4.04
N LYS A 29 20.31 13.89 -4.53
CA LYS A 29 19.28 12.94 -4.97
C LYS A 29 18.37 12.49 -3.84
N VAL A 30 18.89 12.23 -2.66
CA VAL A 30 18.08 11.92 -1.47
C VAL A 30 17.15 13.06 -1.12
N LYS A 31 17.64 14.30 -1.18
CA LYS A 31 16.83 15.50 -0.94
C LYS A 31 15.75 15.66 -1.98
N GLU A 32 16.08 15.56 -3.27
CA GLU A 32 15.13 15.64 -4.40
C GLU A 32 13.99 14.62 -4.27
N VAL A 33 14.34 13.36 -4.00
CA VAL A 33 13.33 12.29 -3.84
C VAL A 33 12.46 12.55 -2.61
N HIS A 34 13.04 12.98 -1.49
CA HIS A 34 12.27 13.28 -0.29
C HIS A 34 11.33 14.48 -0.48
N GLU A 35 11.75 15.52 -1.19
CA GLU A 35 10.88 16.68 -1.48
C GLU A 35 9.66 16.30 -2.30
N LYS A 36 9.78 15.32 -3.19
CA LYS A 36 8.68 14.77 -4.01
C LYS A 36 7.81 13.75 -3.26
N HIS A 37 8.41 12.99 -2.34
CA HIS A 37 7.80 11.85 -1.67
C HIS A 37 7.98 11.93 -0.15
N ARG A 38 7.43 12.96 0.48
CA ARG A 38 7.65 13.32 1.89
C ARG A 38 7.13 12.29 2.89
N THR A 39 6.14 11.47 2.48
CA THR A 39 5.53 10.46 3.34
C THR A 39 6.45 9.28 3.64
N HIS A 40 7.54 9.16 2.90
CA HIS A 40 8.42 8.00 2.94
C HIS A 40 9.71 8.24 3.73
N GLY A 41 10.17 7.20 4.43
CA GLY A 41 11.43 7.22 5.17
C GLY A 41 12.63 6.78 4.32
N TYR A 42 13.81 6.83 4.92
CA TYR A 42 15.10 6.60 4.26
C TYR A 42 15.23 5.26 3.51
N ARG A 43 14.62 4.17 4.00
CA ARG A 43 14.69 2.85 3.31
C ARG A 43 13.95 2.86 1.99
N TRP A 44 12.76 3.44 1.99
CA TRP A 44 11.99 3.60 0.76
C TRP A 44 12.70 4.53 -0.22
N THR A 45 13.23 5.66 0.25
CA THR A 45 14.00 6.60 -0.57
C THR A 45 15.23 5.94 -1.20
N ALA A 46 15.95 5.11 -0.44
CA ALA A 46 17.07 4.34 -0.97
C ALA A 46 16.62 3.35 -2.06
N ALA A 47 15.53 2.65 -1.85
CA ALA A 47 14.96 1.72 -2.84
C ALA A 47 14.50 2.46 -4.10
N PHE A 48 13.84 3.61 -3.95
CA PHE A 48 13.42 4.44 -5.08
C PHE A 48 14.61 4.90 -5.94
N ILE A 49 15.70 5.37 -5.31
CA ILE A 49 16.91 5.81 -6.00
C ILE A 49 17.55 4.63 -6.77
N ARG A 50 17.62 3.44 -6.16
CA ARG A 50 18.15 2.24 -6.83
C ARG A 50 17.34 1.86 -8.06
N ILE A 51 16.02 1.87 -7.95
CA ILE A 51 15.10 1.42 -9.02
C ILE A 51 15.01 2.45 -10.15
N ASN A 52 14.78 3.72 -9.82
CA ASN A 52 14.40 4.73 -10.81
C ASN A 52 15.57 5.60 -11.29
N MET A 53 16.65 5.70 -10.52
CA MET A 53 17.82 6.50 -10.86
C MET A 53 19.07 5.64 -11.14
N HIS A 54 18.97 4.31 -10.95
CA HIS A 54 20.04 3.34 -11.15
C HIS A 54 21.32 3.68 -10.37
N LEU A 55 21.18 4.35 -9.21
CA LEU A 55 22.31 4.68 -8.34
C LEU A 55 22.37 3.71 -7.16
N GLU A 56 23.56 3.15 -6.94
CA GLU A 56 23.78 2.28 -5.79
C GLU A 56 23.90 3.09 -4.49
N ILE A 57 22.95 2.89 -3.60
CA ILE A 57 22.91 3.46 -2.26
C ILE A 57 22.46 2.40 -1.25
N SER A 58 23.17 2.28 -0.14
CA SER A 58 22.74 1.42 0.96
C SER A 58 21.72 2.14 1.86
N ASP A 59 20.83 1.36 2.49
CA ASP A 59 19.86 1.90 3.45
C ASP A 59 20.54 2.65 4.60
N ASN A 60 21.69 2.17 5.05
CA ASN A 60 22.47 2.83 6.10
C ASN A 60 23.03 4.18 5.65
N TYR A 61 23.40 4.29 4.39
CA TYR A 61 23.90 5.56 3.86
C TYR A 61 22.75 6.55 3.66
N ALA A 62 21.60 6.10 3.19
CA ALA A 62 20.38 6.91 3.12
C ALA A 62 19.96 7.41 4.52
N TYR A 63 20.04 6.57 5.56
CA TYR A 63 19.81 7.00 6.94
C TYR A 63 20.74 8.14 7.36
N LYS A 64 22.04 8.05 7.04
CA LYS A 64 23.00 9.11 7.32
C LYS A 64 22.68 10.41 6.56
N CYS A 65 22.22 10.31 5.30
CA CYS A 65 21.76 11.46 4.53
C CYS A 65 20.54 12.12 5.17
N PHE A 66 19.54 11.34 5.58
CA PHE A 66 18.36 11.83 6.29
C PHE A 66 18.74 12.56 7.58
N SER A 67 19.63 11.96 8.37
CA SER A 67 20.14 12.57 9.61
C SER A 67 20.90 13.87 9.35
N TYR A 68 21.71 13.90 8.31
CA TYR A 68 22.49 15.07 7.93
C TYR A 68 21.60 16.23 7.45
N LEU A 69 20.59 15.92 6.64
CA LEU A 69 19.61 16.89 6.13
C LEU A 69 18.56 17.30 7.18
N GLY A 70 18.47 16.58 8.31
CA GLY A 70 17.46 16.85 9.34
C GLY A 70 16.02 16.52 8.91
N ILE A 71 15.85 15.66 7.88
CA ILE A 71 14.55 15.32 7.32
C ILE A 71 13.99 14.03 7.92
N LYS A 72 12.65 13.92 7.92
CA LYS A 72 11.90 12.76 8.42
C LYS A 72 10.66 12.56 7.57
N ALA A 73 10.14 11.33 7.53
CA ALA A 73 8.85 11.06 6.93
C ALA A 73 7.73 11.88 7.60
N GLU A 74 6.88 12.48 6.79
CA GLU A 74 5.74 13.30 7.23
C GLU A 74 4.45 12.49 7.14
N THR A 75 3.68 12.41 8.24
CA THR A 75 2.39 11.72 8.28
C THR A 75 1.33 12.60 8.92
N ARG A 76 0.07 12.44 8.47
CA ARG A 76 -1.06 13.18 9.04
C ARG A 76 -1.54 12.54 10.34
N HIS A 77 -2.03 13.35 11.27
CA HIS A 77 -2.71 12.85 12.46
C HIS A 77 -4.08 12.25 12.10
N ARG A 78 -4.34 11.03 12.58
CA ARG A 78 -5.62 10.32 12.37
C ARG A 78 -6.53 10.45 13.59
N ILE A 79 -7.81 10.76 13.33
CA ILE A 79 -8.87 10.73 14.35
C ILE A 79 -9.58 9.39 14.24
N HIS A 80 -9.60 8.60 15.33
CA HIS A 80 -10.27 7.31 15.37
C HIS A 80 -11.72 7.45 15.83
N SER A 81 -12.68 6.93 15.03
CA SER A 81 -14.09 6.80 15.42
C SER A 81 -14.39 5.36 15.89
N ARG A 82 -15.35 5.22 16.84
CA ARG A 82 -15.76 3.90 17.32
C ARG A 82 -16.78 3.26 16.36
N PRO A 83 -16.58 2.01 15.93
CA PRO A 83 -17.47 1.33 14.99
C PRO A 83 -18.79 0.89 15.66
N ARG A 84 -19.89 0.86 14.87
CA ARG A 84 -21.17 0.27 15.29
C ARG A 84 -21.17 -1.24 15.03
N LYS A 85 -21.80 -2.03 15.92
CA LYS A 85 -22.00 -3.47 15.72
C LYS A 85 -23.05 -3.71 14.62
N VAL A 86 -22.67 -4.42 13.57
CA VAL A 86 -23.54 -4.86 12.45
C VAL A 86 -23.40 -6.38 12.33
N LYS A 87 -24.48 -7.07 11.92
CA LYS A 87 -24.48 -8.53 11.70
C LYS A 87 -23.71 -8.85 10.41
N ASP A 88 -22.85 -9.87 10.46
CA ASP A 88 -22.06 -10.30 9.31
C ASP A 88 -22.96 -10.85 8.18
N LYS A 89 -22.71 -10.44 6.94
CA LYS A 89 -23.50 -10.83 5.76
C LYS A 89 -22.86 -11.98 4.99
N TYR A 90 -21.51 -11.98 4.88
CA TYR A 90 -20.71 -13.00 4.22
C TYR A 90 -19.57 -13.43 5.14
N PRO A 91 -19.10 -14.68 5.03
CA PRO A 91 -17.98 -15.16 5.84
C PRO A 91 -16.68 -14.46 5.44
N ASN A 92 -15.76 -14.32 6.39
CA ASN A 92 -14.40 -13.93 6.12
C ASN A 92 -13.58 -15.18 5.76
N LEU A 93 -13.33 -15.40 4.48
CA LEU A 93 -12.64 -16.59 3.96
C LEU A 93 -11.12 -16.49 4.07
N ILE A 94 -10.58 -15.29 4.28
CA ILE A 94 -9.14 -15.02 4.23
C ILE A 94 -8.56 -14.59 5.58
N TYR A 95 -9.35 -14.70 6.63
CA TYR A 95 -9.02 -14.18 7.96
C TYR A 95 -7.66 -14.62 8.50
N SER A 96 -7.26 -15.87 8.26
CA SER A 96 -5.97 -16.41 8.69
C SER A 96 -5.06 -16.82 7.54
N THR A 97 -5.44 -16.51 6.30
CA THR A 97 -4.78 -17.02 5.09
C THR A 97 -4.10 -15.96 4.24
N TRP A 98 -3.97 -14.73 4.75
CA TRP A 98 -3.27 -13.65 4.04
C TRP A 98 -1.85 -14.00 3.62
N GLU A 99 -1.18 -14.81 4.43
CA GLU A 99 0.19 -15.25 4.24
C GLU A 99 0.31 -16.42 3.26
N THR A 100 -0.81 -17.06 2.86
CA THR A 100 -0.84 -18.20 1.94
C THR A 100 -1.14 -17.82 0.49
N VAL A 101 -1.26 -16.52 0.20
CA VAL A 101 -1.48 -16.02 -1.15
C VAL A 101 -0.18 -16.17 -1.93
N ASP A 102 -0.16 -17.05 -2.93
CA ASP A 102 1.04 -17.50 -3.64
C ASP A 102 1.03 -17.21 -5.15
N ARG A 103 -0.04 -16.61 -5.67
CA ARG A 103 -0.18 -16.26 -7.08
C ARG A 103 -0.91 -14.94 -7.31
N PRO A 104 -0.65 -14.27 -8.45
CA PRO A 104 -1.41 -13.08 -8.86
C PRO A 104 -2.91 -13.36 -8.97
N ARG A 105 -3.71 -12.40 -8.54
CA ARG A 105 -5.19 -12.43 -8.61
C ARG A 105 -5.86 -13.56 -7.84
N GLN A 106 -5.15 -14.22 -6.93
CA GLN A 106 -5.76 -15.22 -6.04
C GLN A 106 -6.71 -14.58 -5.04
N VAL A 107 -6.29 -13.44 -4.48
CA VAL A 107 -7.09 -12.61 -3.58
C VAL A 107 -7.03 -11.17 -4.07
N ILE A 108 -8.19 -10.62 -4.37
CA ILE A 108 -8.38 -9.22 -4.70
C ILE A 108 -9.11 -8.55 -3.55
N VAL A 109 -8.62 -7.41 -3.11
CA VAL A 109 -9.27 -6.61 -2.07
C VAL A 109 -9.79 -5.30 -2.67
N SER A 110 -10.95 -4.86 -2.20
CA SER A 110 -11.53 -3.58 -2.61
C SER A 110 -12.05 -2.81 -1.42
N ASP A 111 -11.84 -1.51 -1.45
CA ASP A 111 -12.35 -0.58 -0.47
C ASP A 111 -12.53 0.81 -1.08
N MET A 112 -13.42 1.60 -0.49
CA MET A 112 -13.66 2.98 -0.88
C MET A 112 -12.98 3.92 0.10
N THR A 113 -12.33 4.94 -0.43
CA THR A 113 -11.79 6.02 0.37
C THR A 113 -12.30 7.37 -0.07
N MET A 114 -12.62 8.24 0.90
CA MET A 114 -13.04 9.61 0.67
C MET A 114 -11.82 10.53 0.65
N PHE A 115 -11.73 11.39 -0.34
CA PHE A 115 -10.77 12.48 -0.42
C PHE A 115 -11.48 13.81 -0.21
N HIS A 116 -10.91 14.62 0.65
CA HIS A 116 -11.31 16.01 0.84
C HIS A 116 -10.35 16.89 0.04
N ASN A 117 -10.86 17.47 -1.05
CA ASN A 117 -10.13 18.42 -1.86
C ASN A 117 -10.63 19.83 -1.56
N ARG A 118 -9.79 20.83 -1.71
CA ARG A 118 -10.13 22.24 -1.45
C ARG A 118 -11.39 22.73 -2.18
N TYR A 119 -11.69 22.15 -3.33
CA TYR A 119 -12.77 22.58 -4.23
C TYR A 119 -13.95 21.61 -4.27
N THR A 120 -13.71 20.32 -4.05
CA THR A 120 -14.74 19.29 -4.12
C THR A 120 -14.29 18.02 -3.39
N ASP A 121 -15.22 17.41 -2.67
CA ASP A 121 -15.00 16.07 -2.14
C ASP A 121 -15.23 15.02 -3.24
N PHE A 122 -14.49 13.91 -3.18
CA PHE A 122 -14.69 12.80 -4.10
C PHE A 122 -14.36 11.47 -3.45
N GLU A 123 -14.98 10.42 -3.95
CA GLU A 123 -14.79 9.05 -3.54
C GLU A 123 -13.96 8.31 -4.57
N VAL A 124 -13.05 7.46 -4.11
CA VAL A 124 -12.26 6.56 -4.97
C VAL A 124 -12.38 5.14 -4.43
N THR A 125 -12.75 4.21 -5.30
CA THR A 125 -12.77 2.79 -5.01
C THR A 125 -11.60 2.15 -5.73
N PHE A 126 -10.73 1.46 -4.98
CA PHE A 126 -9.58 0.74 -5.51
C PHE A 126 -9.82 -0.76 -5.48
N TYR A 127 -9.22 -1.46 -6.43
CA TYR A 127 -9.12 -2.92 -6.46
C TYR A 127 -7.66 -3.33 -6.51
N PHE A 128 -7.21 -4.09 -5.51
CA PHE A 128 -5.82 -4.50 -5.33
C PHE A 128 -5.64 -5.98 -5.43
N ASP A 129 -4.55 -6.40 -6.06
CA ASP A 129 -4.04 -7.76 -5.96
C ASP A 129 -3.18 -7.92 -4.69
N VAL A 130 -3.58 -8.82 -3.82
CA VAL A 130 -2.87 -9.06 -2.56
C VAL A 130 -1.48 -9.65 -2.80
N TYR A 131 -1.27 -10.44 -3.85
CA TYR A 131 0.02 -11.05 -4.14
C TYR A 131 1.02 -10.04 -4.71
N THR A 132 0.69 -9.43 -5.83
CA THR A 132 1.60 -8.49 -6.53
C THR A 132 1.65 -7.11 -5.90
N LYS A 133 0.70 -6.77 -5.03
CA LYS A 133 0.47 -5.42 -4.49
C LYS A 133 0.08 -4.40 -5.57
N GLU A 134 -0.37 -4.85 -6.72
CA GLU A 134 -0.76 -4.03 -7.86
C GLU A 134 -2.15 -3.41 -7.65
N ILE A 135 -2.31 -2.14 -7.99
CA ILE A 135 -3.64 -1.53 -8.19
C ILE A 135 -4.12 -2.01 -9.56
N LEU A 136 -5.11 -2.92 -9.56
CA LEU A 136 -5.65 -3.51 -10.78
C LEU A 136 -6.53 -2.53 -11.56
N THR A 137 -7.38 -1.83 -10.85
CA THR A 137 -8.25 -0.78 -11.37
C THR A 137 -8.72 0.15 -10.24
N TYR A 138 -9.21 1.32 -10.62
CA TYR A 138 -9.87 2.23 -9.72
C TYR A 138 -11.06 2.89 -10.40
N ARG A 139 -12.00 3.38 -9.59
CA ARG A 139 -13.09 4.23 -10.04
C ARG A 139 -13.23 5.41 -9.10
N ALA A 140 -13.46 6.59 -9.65
CA ALA A 140 -13.60 7.81 -8.88
C ALA A 140 -14.89 8.54 -9.25
N THR A 141 -15.51 9.21 -8.27
CA THR A 141 -16.73 9.98 -8.46
C THR A 141 -16.82 11.15 -7.48
N GLN A 142 -17.40 12.27 -7.93
CA GLN A 142 -17.77 13.40 -7.08
C GLN A 142 -19.12 13.19 -6.39
N LYS A 143 -19.91 12.21 -6.84
CA LYS A 143 -21.22 11.91 -6.27
C LYS A 143 -21.05 10.98 -5.07
N ARG A 144 -21.30 11.52 -3.88
CA ARG A 144 -21.21 10.77 -2.64
C ARG A 144 -22.17 9.57 -2.63
N GLY A 145 -21.63 8.38 -2.30
CA GLY A 145 -22.39 7.13 -2.24
C GLY A 145 -22.84 6.63 -3.60
N ASP A 146 -22.12 6.96 -4.66
CA ASP A 146 -22.42 6.48 -6.01
C ASP A 146 -22.14 4.98 -6.12
N ARG A 147 -23.19 4.21 -6.37
CA ARG A 147 -23.09 2.77 -6.51
C ARG A 147 -22.40 2.33 -7.80
N MET A 148 -22.46 3.16 -8.85
CA MET A 148 -21.94 2.80 -10.15
C MET A 148 -20.43 2.62 -10.14
N GLN A 149 -19.68 3.42 -9.38
CA GLN A 149 -18.22 3.25 -9.27
C GLN A 149 -17.80 1.85 -8.79
N TYR A 150 -18.59 1.23 -7.90
CA TYR A 150 -18.33 -0.13 -7.41
C TYR A 150 -18.64 -1.18 -8.47
N ILE A 151 -19.75 -1.00 -9.20
CA ILE A 151 -20.20 -1.88 -10.27
C ILE A 151 -19.24 -1.83 -11.45
N ASP A 152 -18.85 -0.64 -11.88
CA ASP A 152 -17.91 -0.44 -12.99
C ASP A 152 -16.52 -0.97 -12.64
N GLY A 153 -16.04 -0.75 -11.42
CA GLY A 153 -14.79 -1.31 -10.95
C GLY A 153 -14.82 -2.84 -10.88
N LEU A 154 -15.95 -3.43 -10.47
CA LEU A 154 -16.11 -4.89 -10.50
C LEU A 154 -16.13 -5.44 -11.93
N ASN A 155 -16.78 -4.75 -12.87
CA ASN A 155 -16.79 -5.14 -14.29
C ASN A 155 -15.37 -5.11 -14.89
N ASP A 156 -14.54 -4.11 -14.51
CA ASP A 156 -13.13 -4.09 -14.90
C ASP A 156 -12.39 -5.31 -14.38
N VAL A 157 -12.59 -5.66 -13.10
CA VAL A 157 -11.97 -6.85 -12.49
C VAL A 157 -12.43 -8.12 -13.21
N ILE A 158 -13.73 -8.28 -13.48
CA ILE A 158 -14.27 -9.41 -14.24
C ILE A 158 -13.61 -9.47 -15.63
N GLY A 159 -13.45 -8.32 -16.29
CA GLY A 159 -12.75 -8.21 -17.56
C GLY A 159 -11.30 -8.68 -17.50
N LEU A 160 -10.58 -8.33 -16.45
CA LEU A 160 -9.19 -8.75 -16.21
C LEU A 160 -9.05 -10.25 -15.89
N LEU A 161 -10.13 -10.89 -15.41
CA LEU A 161 -10.16 -12.31 -15.04
C LEU A 161 -10.66 -13.21 -16.17
N LYS A 162 -11.04 -12.66 -17.32
CA LYS A 162 -11.49 -13.45 -18.48
C LYS A 162 -10.45 -14.51 -18.87
N GLY A 163 -10.90 -15.76 -18.98
CA GLY A 163 -10.04 -16.91 -19.30
C GLY A 163 -9.32 -17.53 -18.10
N SER A 164 -9.44 -16.98 -16.90
CA SER A 164 -8.98 -17.62 -15.67
C SER A 164 -10.02 -18.62 -15.19
N VAL A 165 -9.59 -19.88 -14.97
CA VAL A 165 -10.46 -20.97 -14.45
C VAL A 165 -10.33 -21.09 -12.93
N GLU A 166 -9.25 -20.58 -12.37
CA GLU A 166 -8.99 -20.72 -10.94
C GLU A 166 -9.85 -19.76 -10.10
N PRO A 167 -10.34 -20.20 -8.94
CA PRO A 167 -11.15 -19.34 -8.09
C PRO A 167 -10.37 -18.14 -7.59
N VAL A 168 -11.04 -16.98 -7.59
CA VAL A 168 -10.51 -15.70 -7.13
C VAL A 168 -11.33 -15.23 -5.94
N VAL A 169 -10.71 -14.95 -4.81
CA VAL A 169 -11.41 -14.41 -3.66
C VAL A 169 -11.45 -12.88 -3.76
N LEU A 170 -12.66 -12.33 -3.84
CA LEU A 170 -12.88 -10.88 -3.74
C LEU A 170 -13.29 -10.52 -2.32
N HIS A 171 -12.37 -9.90 -1.58
CA HIS A 171 -12.57 -9.50 -0.20
C HIS A 171 -12.85 -7.99 -0.07
N THR A 172 -13.93 -7.66 0.62
CA THR A 172 -14.36 -6.27 0.83
C THR A 172 -14.78 -6.06 2.29
N ASP A 173 -15.02 -4.81 2.65
CA ASP A 173 -15.76 -4.51 3.88
C ASP A 173 -17.25 -4.90 3.74
N GLN A 174 -18.03 -4.71 4.82
CA GLN A 174 -19.46 -4.96 4.83
C GLN A 174 -20.31 -3.76 4.36
N GLY A 175 -19.75 -2.90 3.51
CA GLY A 175 -20.46 -1.77 2.92
C GLY A 175 -21.75 -2.20 2.22
N SER A 176 -22.79 -1.36 2.31
CA SER A 176 -24.12 -1.68 1.77
C SER A 176 -24.10 -1.95 0.26
N VAL A 177 -23.19 -1.32 -0.48
CA VAL A 177 -23.07 -1.53 -1.94
C VAL A 177 -22.48 -2.89 -2.25
N TYR A 178 -21.39 -3.27 -1.59
CA TYR A 178 -20.77 -4.59 -1.74
C TYR A 178 -21.71 -5.75 -1.36
N ALA A 179 -22.63 -5.51 -0.41
CA ALA A 179 -23.62 -6.49 -0.01
C ALA A 179 -24.93 -6.44 -0.82
N SER A 180 -25.03 -5.54 -1.82
CA SER A 180 -26.23 -5.41 -2.64
C SER A 180 -26.41 -6.58 -3.61
N MET A 181 -27.67 -6.88 -3.96
CA MET A 181 -27.98 -7.92 -4.97
C MET A 181 -27.33 -7.59 -6.32
N ALA A 182 -27.45 -6.34 -6.78
CA ALA A 182 -26.87 -5.92 -8.06
C ALA A 182 -25.35 -6.17 -8.16
N TYR A 183 -24.60 -5.93 -7.09
CA TYR A 183 -23.17 -6.22 -7.03
C TYR A 183 -22.89 -7.74 -7.07
N ASN A 184 -23.67 -8.52 -6.35
CA ASN A 184 -23.46 -9.96 -6.24
C ASN A 184 -24.00 -10.74 -7.47
N ASP A 185 -25.00 -10.22 -8.16
CA ASP A 185 -25.52 -10.82 -9.38
C ASP A 185 -24.48 -10.82 -10.52
N LEU A 186 -23.63 -9.80 -10.59
CA LEU A 186 -22.51 -9.75 -11.55
C LEU A 186 -21.48 -10.87 -11.38
N ILE A 187 -21.40 -11.44 -10.20
CA ILE A 187 -20.39 -12.44 -9.84
C ILE A 187 -20.89 -13.88 -10.07
N LYS A 188 -22.20 -14.11 -10.15
CA LYS A 188 -22.82 -15.43 -10.16
C LYS A 188 -22.23 -16.39 -11.17
N ASP A 189 -21.93 -15.90 -12.39
CA ASP A 189 -21.43 -16.72 -13.50
C ASP A 189 -19.91 -16.55 -13.69
N THR A 190 -19.20 -16.18 -12.62
CA THR A 190 -17.75 -15.98 -12.62
C THR A 190 -17.08 -16.93 -11.65
N ASN A 191 -15.75 -17.01 -11.73
CA ASN A 191 -14.92 -17.74 -10.76
C ASN A 191 -14.62 -16.93 -9.47
N ILE A 192 -15.32 -15.81 -9.24
CA ILE A 192 -15.12 -14.94 -8.08
C ILE A 192 -15.92 -15.46 -6.88
N VAL A 193 -15.23 -15.68 -5.78
CA VAL A 193 -15.80 -16.07 -4.48
C VAL A 193 -15.80 -14.87 -3.54
N ARG A 194 -16.95 -14.59 -2.92
CA ARG A 194 -17.11 -13.44 -2.01
C ARG A 194 -16.58 -13.72 -0.62
N SER A 195 -15.82 -12.77 -0.11
CA SER A 195 -15.36 -12.72 1.28
C SER A 195 -15.57 -11.32 1.84
N MET A 196 -15.96 -11.20 3.10
CA MET A 196 -16.14 -9.91 3.76
C MET A 196 -15.49 -9.89 5.14
N SER A 197 -14.88 -8.74 5.48
CA SER A 197 -14.44 -8.47 6.85
C SER A 197 -15.60 -8.54 7.83
N ARG A 198 -15.35 -8.98 9.05
CA ARG A 198 -16.36 -8.91 10.12
C ARG A 198 -16.67 -7.45 10.46
N ALA A 199 -17.92 -7.18 10.78
CA ALA A 199 -18.35 -5.84 11.09
C ALA A 199 -17.57 -5.23 12.26
N GLY A 200 -16.96 -4.07 12.03
CA GLY A 200 -16.20 -3.33 13.05
C GLY A 200 -14.89 -3.99 13.49
N LYS A 201 -14.33 -4.87 12.65
CA LYS A 201 -13.02 -5.50 12.85
C LYS A 201 -12.03 -5.07 11.75
N PRO A 202 -11.38 -3.92 11.91
CA PRO A 202 -10.38 -3.43 10.94
C PRO A 202 -9.25 -4.43 10.72
N THR A 203 -8.87 -5.18 11.76
CA THR A 203 -7.84 -6.22 11.67
C THR A 203 -8.15 -7.36 10.69
N ASP A 204 -9.38 -7.45 10.20
CA ASP A 204 -9.78 -8.47 9.23
C ASP A 204 -9.39 -8.11 7.79
N ASN A 205 -9.03 -6.84 7.54
CA ASN A 205 -8.56 -6.37 6.25
C ASN A 205 -7.30 -5.49 6.38
N PRO A 206 -6.22 -6.03 6.96
CA PRO A 206 -5.01 -5.26 7.24
C PRO A 206 -4.35 -4.74 5.95
N VAL A 207 -4.55 -5.44 4.83
CA VAL A 207 -3.99 -5.05 3.53
C VAL A 207 -4.64 -3.77 3.03
N ASN A 208 -5.98 -3.69 3.03
CA ASN A 208 -6.70 -2.48 2.62
C ASN A 208 -6.41 -1.29 3.53
N GLU A 209 -6.38 -1.51 4.85
CA GLU A 209 -6.08 -0.41 5.78
C GLU A 209 -4.69 0.16 5.57
N ALA A 210 -3.68 -0.71 5.43
CA ALA A 210 -2.32 -0.29 5.16
C ALA A 210 -2.21 0.41 3.80
N LEU A 211 -2.79 -0.17 2.74
CA LEU A 211 -2.73 0.38 1.39
C LEU A 211 -3.48 1.71 1.28
N ASN A 212 -4.74 1.77 1.71
CA ASN A 212 -5.52 3.01 1.67
C ASN A 212 -4.87 4.12 2.50
N GLY A 213 -4.26 3.75 3.62
CA GLY A 213 -3.49 4.69 4.42
C GLY A 213 -2.34 5.30 3.63
N TRP A 214 -1.50 4.46 3.02
CA TRP A 214 -0.35 4.92 2.24
C TRP A 214 -0.76 5.70 0.99
N ILE A 215 -1.70 5.17 0.20
CA ILE A 215 -2.21 5.83 -1.01
C ILE A 215 -2.75 7.22 -0.69
N LYS A 216 -3.52 7.33 0.38
CA LYS A 216 -4.11 8.61 0.77
C LYS A 216 -3.05 9.63 1.20
N GLU A 217 -2.04 9.18 1.95
CA GLU A 217 -0.92 10.06 2.33
C GLU A 217 -0.11 10.50 1.11
N GLU A 218 0.27 9.56 0.24
CA GLU A 218 1.05 9.87 -0.98
C GLU A 218 0.29 10.79 -1.93
N LEU A 219 -0.98 10.49 -2.21
CA LEU A 219 -1.81 11.32 -3.09
C LEU A 219 -1.97 12.75 -2.57
N ILE A 220 -2.08 12.95 -1.27
CA ILE A 220 -2.23 14.28 -0.68
C ILE A 220 -0.87 14.97 -0.53
N MET A 221 0.11 14.28 0.07
CA MET A 221 1.37 14.92 0.45
C MET A 221 2.36 15.02 -0.70
N ASP A 222 2.42 13.99 -1.55
CA ASP A 222 3.41 13.92 -2.61
C ASP A 222 2.84 14.37 -3.96
N PHE A 223 1.57 14.05 -4.24
CA PHE A 223 0.89 14.40 -5.50
C PHE A 223 -0.01 15.63 -5.40
N GLY A 224 -0.28 16.12 -4.19
CA GLY A 224 -1.04 17.35 -3.94
C GLY A 224 -2.49 17.31 -4.43
N ILE A 225 -3.12 16.13 -4.46
CA ILE A 225 -4.46 15.94 -5.04
C ILE A 225 -5.54 16.76 -4.33
N ASP A 226 -5.32 17.12 -3.07
CA ASP A 226 -6.20 17.97 -2.26
C ASP A 226 -6.29 19.43 -2.73
N ARG A 227 -5.38 19.84 -3.64
CA ARG A 227 -5.29 21.21 -4.17
C ARG A 227 -5.56 21.29 -5.68
N VAL A 228 -5.79 20.15 -6.32
CA VAL A 228 -6.04 20.09 -7.77
C VAL A 228 -7.43 20.64 -8.05
N TRP A 229 -7.51 21.62 -8.96
CA TRP A 229 -8.78 22.19 -9.41
C TRP A 229 -9.29 21.51 -10.68
N GLY A 230 -10.59 21.21 -10.72
CA GLY A 230 -11.26 20.62 -11.87
C GLY A 230 -11.22 19.09 -11.88
N TRP A 231 -12.39 18.49 -12.17
CA TRP A 231 -12.54 17.03 -12.11
C TRP A 231 -11.62 16.26 -13.06
N SER A 232 -11.49 16.73 -14.30
CA SER A 232 -10.58 16.10 -15.28
C SER A 232 -9.13 16.08 -14.82
N ASN A 233 -8.68 17.14 -14.13
CA ASN A 233 -7.33 17.22 -13.60
C ASN A 233 -7.16 16.29 -12.38
N ILE A 234 -8.20 16.13 -11.54
CA ILE A 234 -8.20 15.15 -10.45
C ILE A 234 -8.05 13.74 -10.99
N VAL A 235 -8.83 13.38 -12.03
CA VAL A 235 -8.73 12.06 -12.68
C VAL A 235 -7.35 11.86 -13.30
N ALA A 236 -6.84 12.84 -14.05
CA ALA A 236 -5.49 12.76 -14.61
C ALA A 236 -4.40 12.57 -13.54
N LYS A 237 -4.56 13.22 -12.38
CA LYS A 237 -3.64 13.06 -11.25
C LYS A 237 -3.76 11.67 -10.60
N LEU A 238 -4.95 11.08 -10.56
CA LEU A 238 -5.15 9.70 -10.13
C LEU A 238 -4.48 8.73 -11.12
N ASP A 239 -4.64 8.93 -12.43
CA ASP A 239 -3.99 8.10 -13.46
C ASP A 239 -2.46 8.17 -13.35
N GLU A 240 -1.90 9.37 -13.18
CA GLU A 240 -0.47 9.58 -12.93
C GLU A 240 0.01 8.79 -11.71
N TYR A 241 -0.75 8.87 -10.62
CA TYR A 241 -0.42 8.16 -9.37
C TYR A 241 -0.49 6.64 -9.54
N ILE A 242 -1.54 6.10 -10.19
CA ILE A 242 -1.67 4.64 -10.41
C ILE A 242 -0.50 4.12 -11.23
N LYS A 243 -0.11 4.84 -12.27
CA LYS A 243 1.08 4.49 -13.07
C LYS A 243 2.34 4.50 -12.22
N PHE A 244 2.57 5.58 -11.45
CA PHE A 244 3.69 5.67 -10.51
C PHE A 244 3.68 4.51 -9.52
N TYR A 245 2.51 4.21 -8.92
CA TYR A 245 2.35 3.16 -7.92
C TYR A 245 2.74 1.78 -8.46
N ASN A 246 2.28 1.42 -9.64
CA ASN A 246 2.52 0.11 -10.22
C ASN A 246 3.91 -0.03 -10.85
N GLU A 247 4.45 1.00 -11.48
CA GLU A 247 5.65 0.92 -12.30
C GLU A 247 6.93 1.44 -11.62
N GLN A 248 6.81 2.36 -10.66
CA GLN A 248 7.96 3.09 -10.12
C GLN A 248 8.09 3.00 -8.59
N ARG A 249 6.97 2.82 -7.89
CA ARG A 249 6.93 2.82 -6.42
C ARG A 249 7.51 1.53 -5.83
N PRO A 250 8.60 1.59 -5.04
CA PRO A 250 9.09 0.42 -4.33
C PRO A 250 8.10 -0.03 -3.25
N CYS A 251 7.74 -1.30 -3.24
CA CYS A 251 6.83 -1.88 -2.25
C CYS A 251 7.61 -2.76 -1.26
N PHE A 252 7.63 -2.36 0.02
CA PHE A 252 8.34 -3.10 1.08
C PHE A 252 7.90 -4.56 1.17
N ALA A 253 6.60 -4.82 1.04
CA ALA A 253 6.04 -6.16 1.21
C ALA A 253 6.49 -7.18 0.15
N ILE A 254 7.05 -6.73 -0.97
CA ILE A 254 7.60 -7.55 -2.05
C ILE A 254 9.09 -7.27 -2.26
N GLY A 255 9.82 -6.96 -1.19
CA GLY A 255 11.26 -6.78 -1.22
C GLY A 255 11.73 -5.48 -1.87
N TYR A 256 10.93 -4.43 -1.86
CA TYR A 256 11.16 -3.15 -2.53
C TYR A 256 11.18 -3.23 -4.07
N GLU A 257 10.61 -4.27 -4.64
CA GLU A 257 10.30 -4.29 -6.07
C GLU A 257 9.06 -3.43 -6.37
N THR A 258 8.87 -3.08 -7.64
CA THR A 258 7.61 -2.49 -8.09
C THR A 258 6.57 -3.58 -8.33
N PRO A 259 5.27 -3.31 -8.12
CA PRO A 259 4.20 -4.28 -8.39
C PRO A 259 4.25 -4.89 -9.80
N ASP A 260 4.47 -4.05 -10.82
CA ASP A 260 4.55 -4.48 -12.22
C ASP A 260 5.75 -5.40 -12.48
N ASN A 261 6.94 -5.06 -11.94
CA ASN A 261 8.12 -5.92 -12.08
C ASN A 261 7.92 -7.27 -11.36
N TYR A 262 7.37 -7.24 -10.15
CA TYR A 262 7.08 -8.46 -9.38
C TYR A 262 6.11 -9.38 -10.12
N ARG A 263 5.03 -8.84 -10.72
CA ARG A 263 4.10 -9.57 -11.58
C ARG A 263 4.80 -10.18 -12.81
N LYS A 264 5.63 -9.40 -13.51
CA LYS A 264 6.38 -9.87 -14.68
C LYS A 264 7.30 -11.03 -14.33
N ARG A 265 8.00 -10.97 -13.21
CA ARG A 265 8.89 -12.04 -12.71
C ARG A 265 8.12 -13.31 -12.36
N TYR A 266 6.92 -13.18 -11.77
CA TYR A 266 6.08 -14.34 -11.50
C TYR A 266 5.76 -15.09 -12.79
N TYR A 267 5.28 -14.40 -13.82
CA TYR A 267 4.93 -15.03 -15.09
C TYR A 267 6.13 -15.58 -15.87
N LYS A 268 7.34 -15.10 -15.61
CA LYS A 268 8.58 -15.69 -16.11
C LYS A 268 9.04 -16.93 -15.32
N GLY A 269 8.37 -17.25 -14.21
CA GLY A 269 8.77 -18.37 -13.34
C GLY A 269 9.99 -18.09 -12.47
N GLU A 270 10.38 -16.83 -12.33
CA GLU A 270 11.57 -16.42 -11.56
C GLU A 270 11.29 -16.35 -10.05
N LEU A 271 10.02 -16.27 -9.65
CA LEU A 271 9.63 -16.22 -8.26
C LEU A 271 9.34 -17.62 -7.75
N PRO A 272 9.91 -18.02 -6.58
CA PRO A 272 9.57 -19.30 -5.98
C PRO A 272 8.10 -19.28 -5.58
N ARG A 273 7.34 -20.31 -6.00
CA ARG A 273 5.96 -20.53 -5.55
C ARG A 273 5.86 -20.94 -4.08
N LYS A 274 6.98 -21.04 -3.37
CA LYS A 274 6.98 -21.39 -1.94
C LYS A 274 6.49 -20.20 -1.13
N ASN A 275 5.37 -20.41 -0.49
CA ASN A 275 4.92 -19.57 0.61
C ASN A 275 5.98 -19.64 1.74
N SER A 276 6.53 -18.51 2.12
CA SER A 276 7.49 -18.40 3.23
C SER A 276 6.89 -18.86 4.57
N PHE A 277 5.60 -19.14 4.60
CA PHE A 277 4.82 -19.50 5.77
C PHE A 277 4.21 -20.91 5.69
N GLU A 278 4.59 -21.74 4.70
CA GLU A 278 4.10 -23.13 4.58
C GLU A 278 4.29 -23.96 5.87
N SER A 279 5.32 -23.65 6.65
CA SER A 279 5.59 -24.30 7.93
C SER A 279 4.85 -23.69 9.13
N ARG A 280 4.12 -22.59 8.94
CA ARG A 280 3.33 -21.97 10.02
C ARG A 280 1.96 -22.59 10.13
N GLU A 281 1.60 -23.05 11.33
CA GLU A 281 0.20 -23.28 11.68
C GLU A 281 -0.56 -21.96 11.57
N LEU A 282 -1.44 -21.87 10.57
CA LEU A 282 -2.32 -20.72 10.41
C LEU A 282 -3.35 -20.72 11.51
N SER A 283 -3.32 -19.71 12.33
CA SER A 283 -4.27 -19.57 13.42
C SER A 283 -5.63 -19.11 12.90
N THR A 284 -6.68 -19.84 13.23
CA THR A 284 -8.08 -19.43 13.00
C THR A 284 -8.50 -18.23 13.84
N GLU A 285 -7.69 -17.85 14.84
CA GLU A 285 -7.96 -16.73 15.74
C GLU A 285 -6.84 -15.69 15.71
N PRO A 286 -7.16 -14.40 15.86
CA PRO A 286 -6.16 -13.35 15.98
C PRO A 286 -5.21 -13.57 17.14
N LYS A 287 -3.96 -13.19 16.99
CA LYS A 287 -2.90 -13.34 18.01
C LYS A 287 -3.30 -12.75 19.37
N PHE A 288 -3.97 -11.59 19.38
CA PHE A 288 -4.43 -10.95 20.62
C PHE A 288 -5.55 -11.72 21.34
N VAL A 289 -6.36 -12.51 20.64
CA VAL A 289 -7.38 -13.37 21.24
C VAL A 289 -6.71 -14.55 21.92
N LYS A 290 -5.71 -15.17 21.28
CA LYS A 290 -4.88 -16.23 21.88
C LYS A 290 -4.13 -15.73 23.13
N GLU A 291 -3.58 -14.51 23.07
CA GLU A 291 -2.88 -13.91 24.22
C GLU A 291 -3.81 -13.61 25.39
N ARG A 292 -5.05 -13.18 25.15
CA ARG A 292 -6.06 -12.98 26.18
C ARG A 292 -6.49 -14.28 26.84
N ARG A 293 -6.72 -15.34 26.04
CA ARG A 293 -7.06 -16.66 26.60
C ARG A 293 -5.93 -17.21 27.47
N LYS A 294 -4.68 -17.16 27.00
CA LYS A 294 -3.52 -17.56 27.77
C LYS A 294 -3.37 -16.79 29.09
N LYS A 295 -3.75 -15.50 29.14
CA LYS A 295 -3.74 -14.71 30.37
C LYS A 295 -4.88 -15.14 31.32
N ALA A 296 -6.08 -15.39 30.81
CA ALA A 296 -7.21 -15.84 31.59
C ALA A 296 -6.93 -17.24 32.19
N ASP A 297 -6.43 -18.17 31.35
CA ASP A 297 -6.07 -19.54 31.82
C ASP A 297 -4.99 -19.50 32.95
N ASN A 298 -3.99 -18.60 32.85
CA ASN A 298 -2.96 -18.43 33.87
C ASN A 298 -3.46 -17.72 35.16
N GLU A 299 -4.57 -16.97 35.08
CA GLU A 299 -5.19 -16.30 36.23
C GLU A 299 -6.18 -17.22 36.95
N GLU A 300 -6.69 -18.29 36.31
CA GLU A 300 -7.54 -19.32 36.92
C GLU A 300 -6.70 -20.42 37.61
N ASP A 301 -5.42 -20.59 37.24
CA ASP A 301 -4.49 -21.56 37.85
C ASP A 301 -3.70 -20.98 39.05
N THR A 302 -3.96 -19.73 39.44
CA THR A 302 -3.35 -19.06 40.63
C THR A 302 -4.40 -18.75 41.69
#